data_25a0402a67540335b238fbb160d7f7ad
#
_entry.id   25a0402a67540335b238fbb160d7f7ad
#
_cell.length_a   1.000
_cell.length_b   1.000
_cell.length_c   1.000
_cell.angle_alpha   90.00
_cell.angle_beta   90.00
_cell.angle_gamma   90.00
#
_symmetry.space_group_name_H-M   'P 1'
#
loop_
_entity.id
_entity.type
_entity.pdbx_description
1 polymer ?
#
loop_
_entity_poly.entity_id
_entity_poly.type
_entity_poly.pdbx_seq_one_letter_code
_entity_poly.pdbx_strand_id
1 'polypeptide(L)'
;MKRTLIRYKTKPELADGNAELIARVFAELKAANPAGIRYLSLRLEDDTFVHFVEADADAANTLPGLAAFKAFQNGIRERCDEPPLARGVTIVGNYRMLGEP
;
A
#
# COMPACT_ATOMS: atom_id res chain seq x y z
N MET A 1 -4.23 -15.91 -5.88
CA MET A 1 -4.23 -14.45 -5.63
C MET A 1 -4.19 -14.18 -4.13
N LYS A 2 -3.28 -13.35 -3.70
CA LYS A 2 -3.16 -12.98 -2.30
C LYS A 2 -3.69 -11.57 -2.09
N ARG A 3 -4.52 -11.39 -1.07
CA ARG A 3 -5.06 -10.08 -0.68
C ARG A 3 -4.57 -9.75 0.71
N THR A 4 -4.00 -8.56 0.86
CA THR A 4 -3.41 -8.12 2.12
C THR A 4 -3.84 -6.69 2.39
N LEU A 5 -4.21 -6.42 3.65
CA LEU A 5 -4.47 -5.07 4.12
C LEU A 5 -3.42 -4.72 5.15
N ILE A 6 -2.80 -3.55 4.98
CA ILE A 6 -1.79 -3.05 5.89
C ILE A 6 -2.30 -1.76 6.50
N ARG A 7 -2.20 -1.63 7.83
CA ARG A 7 -2.63 -0.44 8.55
C ARG A 7 -1.53 0.05 9.46
N TYR A 8 -1.29 1.36 9.46
CA TYR A 8 -0.36 2.01 10.37
C TYR A 8 -0.77 3.46 10.57
N LYS A 9 -0.23 4.09 11.60
CA LYS A 9 -0.48 5.50 11.86
C LYS A 9 0.85 6.22 12.00
N THR A 10 1.05 7.27 11.21
CA THR A 10 2.27 8.06 11.26
C THR A 10 2.20 9.10 12.37
N LYS A 11 3.36 9.60 12.76
CA LYS A 11 3.46 10.81 13.54
C LYS A 11 2.89 11.97 12.69
N PRO A 12 2.14 12.91 13.31
CA PRO A 12 1.49 13.97 12.52
C PRO A 12 2.45 14.78 11.66
N GLU A 13 3.64 15.11 12.18
CA GLU A 13 4.64 15.90 11.46
C GLU A 13 5.30 15.14 10.30
N LEU A 14 5.12 13.82 10.24
CA LEU A 14 5.72 12.98 9.18
C LEU A 14 4.67 12.46 8.19
N ALA A 15 3.40 12.78 8.39
CA ALA A 15 2.31 12.23 7.57
C ALA A 15 2.39 12.67 6.12
N ASP A 16 2.66 13.94 5.86
CA ASP A 16 2.76 14.45 4.48
C ASP A 16 3.95 13.85 3.74
N GLY A 17 5.09 13.72 4.42
CA GLY A 17 6.26 13.07 3.84
C GLY A 17 5.99 11.60 3.49
N ASN A 18 5.24 10.91 4.36
CA ASN A 18 4.83 9.54 4.10
C ASN A 18 3.93 9.45 2.86
N ALA A 19 3.00 10.37 2.72
CA ALA A 19 2.12 10.43 1.54
C ALA A 19 2.92 10.66 0.26
N GLU A 20 3.97 11.49 0.31
CA GLU A 20 4.85 11.71 -0.84
C GLU A 20 5.62 10.45 -1.24
N LEU A 21 6.12 9.69 -0.25
CA LEU A 21 6.79 8.43 -0.54
C LEU A 21 5.84 7.44 -1.21
N ILE A 22 4.59 7.39 -0.77
CA ILE A 22 3.55 6.56 -1.40
C ILE A 22 3.30 7.02 -2.83
N ALA A 23 3.18 8.33 -3.07
CA ALA A 23 2.95 8.86 -4.41
C ALA A 23 4.05 8.44 -5.39
N ARG A 24 5.30 8.37 -4.94
CA ARG A 24 6.41 7.89 -5.76
C ARG A 24 6.29 6.42 -6.11
N VAL A 25 5.78 5.60 -5.19
CA VAL A 25 5.49 4.19 -5.47
C VAL A 25 4.49 4.07 -6.61
N PHE A 26 3.40 4.84 -6.55
CA PHE A 26 2.37 4.80 -7.59
C PHE A 26 2.88 5.34 -8.93
N ALA A 27 3.74 6.36 -8.92
CA ALA A 27 4.36 6.86 -10.14
C ALA A 27 5.20 5.78 -10.82
N GLU A 28 5.99 5.05 -10.04
CA GLU A 28 6.81 3.95 -10.58
C GLU A 28 5.94 2.79 -11.06
N LEU A 29 4.87 2.45 -10.34
CA LEU A 29 3.92 1.43 -10.78
C LEU A 29 3.28 1.78 -12.12
N LYS A 30 2.84 3.02 -12.28
CA LYS A 30 2.21 3.46 -13.53
C LYS A 30 3.19 3.42 -14.68
N ALA A 31 4.44 3.80 -14.46
CA ALA A 31 5.47 3.76 -15.49
C ALA A 31 5.83 2.33 -15.89
N ALA A 32 5.97 1.43 -14.93
CA ALA A 32 6.31 0.03 -15.18
C ALA A 32 5.12 -0.79 -15.71
N ASN A 33 3.90 -0.39 -15.33
CA ASN A 33 2.66 -1.05 -15.72
C ASN A 33 2.71 -2.58 -15.56
N PRO A 34 3.07 -3.10 -14.39
CA PRO A 34 3.18 -4.54 -14.19
C PRO A 34 1.82 -5.22 -14.19
N ALA A 35 1.77 -6.45 -14.70
CA ALA A 35 0.55 -7.26 -14.65
C ALA A 35 0.42 -7.96 -13.30
N GLY A 36 -0.80 -8.38 -12.95
CA GLY A 36 -1.05 -9.26 -11.82
C GLY A 36 -1.04 -8.60 -10.45
N ILE A 37 -1.05 -7.28 -10.40
CA ILE A 37 -1.08 -6.55 -9.13
C ILE A 37 -2.12 -5.42 -9.18
N ARG A 38 -2.82 -5.24 -8.06
CA ARG A 38 -3.72 -4.11 -7.81
C ARG A 38 -3.38 -3.54 -6.46
N TYR A 39 -3.28 -2.22 -6.37
CA TYR A 39 -2.81 -1.56 -5.16
C TYR A 39 -3.59 -0.28 -4.93
N LEU A 40 -4.08 -0.11 -3.69
CA LEU A 40 -4.84 1.06 -3.27
C LEU A 40 -4.28 1.54 -1.94
N SER A 41 -4.03 2.84 -1.81
CA SER A 41 -3.62 3.45 -0.55
C SER A 41 -4.60 4.54 -0.17
N LEU A 42 -4.96 4.56 1.10
CA LEU A 42 -5.89 5.52 1.68
C LEU A 42 -5.25 6.19 2.89
N ARG A 43 -5.57 7.45 3.09
CA ARG A 43 -5.18 8.19 4.29
C ARG A 43 -6.45 8.65 5.00
N LEU A 44 -6.58 8.28 6.27
CA LEU A 44 -7.67 8.73 7.13
C LEU A 44 -7.36 10.10 7.68
N GLU A 45 -8.38 10.76 8.24
CA GLU A 45 -8.24 12.12 8.76
C GLU A 45 -7.28 12.22 9.95
N ASP A 46 -7.09 11.13 10.67
CA ASP A 46 -6.21 11.05 11.84
C ASP A 46 -4.79 10.60 11.50
N ASP A 47 -4.42 10.62 10.20
CA ASP A 47 -3.12 10.16 9.69
C ASP A 47 -2.88 8.66 9.83
N THR A 48 -3.96 7.87 9.94
CA THR A 48 -3.90 6.43 9.71
C THR A 48 -3.84 6.19 8.22
N PHE A 49 -2.91 5.34 7.80
CA PHE A 49 -2.79 4.92 6.40
C PHE A 49 -3.23 3.48 6.27
N VAL A 50 -3.95 3.19 5.19
CA VAL A 50 -4.41 1.84 4.88
C VAL A 50 -3.98 1.53 3.45
N HIS A 51 -3.32 0.40 3.28
CA HIS A 51 -2.94 -0.11 1.96
C HIS A 51 -3.66 -1.42 1.72
N PHE A 52 -4.27 -1.56 0.56
CA PHE A 52 -4.88 -2.79 0.13
C PHE A 52 -4.19 -3.29 -1.13
N VAL A 53 -3.69 -4.51 -1.09
CA VAL A 53 -2.91 -5.10 -2.19
C VAL A 53 -3.56 -6.42 -2.59
N GLU A 54 -3.78 -6.59 -3.90
CA GLU A 54 -4.08 -7.89 -4.49
C GLU A 54 -2.93 -8.26 -5.43
N ALA A 55 -2.37 -9.44 -5.27
CA ALA A 55 -1.28 -9.89 -6.11
C ALA A 55 -1.46 -11.34 -6.52
N ASP A 56 -1.30 -11.62 -7.83
CA ASP A 56 -1.22 -12.98 -8.34
C ASP A 56 0.07 -13.62 -7.83
N ALA A 57 0.13 -14.96 -7.84
CA ALA A 57 1.27 -15.68 -7.29
C ALA A 57 2.59 -15.29 -7.96
N ASP A 58 2.57 -15.06 -9.28
CA ASP A 58 3.75 -14.66 -10.04
C ASP A 58 4.09 -13.17 -9.92
N ALA A 59 3.22 -12.39 -9.29
CA ALA A 59 3.44 -10.96 -9.05
C ALA A 59 3.81 -10.64 -7.60
N ALA A 60 4.07 -11.65 -6.78
CA ALA A 60 4.33 -11.48 -5.34
C ALA A 60 5.53 -10.56 -5.05
N ASN A 61 6.51 -10.51 -5.95
CA ASN A 61 7.72 -9.71 -5.76
C ASN A 61 7.70 -8.37 -6.49
N THR A 62 6.58 -7.98 -7.08
CA THR A 62 6.48 -6.75 -7.87
C THR A 62 6.75 -5.52 -6.99
N LEU A 63 5.97 -5.34 -5.92
CA LEU A 63 6.16 -4.19 -5.03
C LEU A 63 7.53 -4.18 -4.36
N PRO A 64 7.99 -5.29 -3.72
CA PRO A 64 9.31 -5.29 -3.11
C PRO A 64 10.45 -5.02 -4.08
N GLY A 65 10.24 -5.25 -5.37
CA GLY A 65 11.23 -5.01 -6.41
C GLY A 65 11.36 -3.55 -6.84
N LEU A 66 10.37 -2.70 -6.52
CA LEU A 66 10.39 -1.29 -6.92
C LEU A 66 11.31 -0.47 -6.01
N ALA A 67 12.14 0.38 -6.61
CA ALA A 67 13.03 1.26 -5.84
C ALA A 67 12.25 2.21 -4.94
N ALA A 68 11.14 2.76 -5.44
CA ALA A 68 10.30 3.66 -4.67
C ALA A 68 9.64 2.94 -3.48
N PHE A 69 9.28 1.67 -3.63
CA PHE A 69 8.71 0.89 -2.54
C PHE A 69 9.75 0.61 -1.45
N LYS A 70 10.97 0.30 -1.85
CA LYS A 70 12.07 0.13 -0.89
C LYS A 70 12.34 1.42 -0.12
N ALA A 71 12.32 2.56 -0.81
CA ALA A 71 12.49 3.86 -0.17
C ALA A 71 11.33 4.17 0.81
N PHE A 72 10.10 3.80 0.43
CA PHE A 72 8.94 3.96 1.30
C PHE A 72 9.08 3.11 2.57
N GLN A 73 9.50 1.86 2.43
CA GLN A 73 9.65 0.96 3.58
C GLN A 73 10.81 1.33 4.50
N ASN A 74 11.83 1.99 3.95
CA ASN A 74 12.98 2.40 4.75
C ASN A 74 12.55 3.44 5.79
N GLY A 75 12.74 3.11 7.06
CA GLY A 75 12.40 4.00 8.16
C GLY A 75 10.91 4.11 8.47
N ILE A 76 10.06 3.23 7.93
CA ILE A 76 8.62 3.35 8.16
C ILE A 76 8.26 3.23 9.65
N ARG A 77 8.95 2.39 10.41
CA ARG A 77 8.65 2.23 11.83
C ARG A 77 8.94 3.50 12.62
N GLU A 78 10.00 4.20 12.27
CA GLU A 78 10.38 5.46 12.91
C GLU A 78 9.43 6.60 12.54
N ARG A 79 8.73 6.49 11.42
CA ARG A 79 7.71 7.47 11.05
C ARG A 79 6.39 7.26 11.77
N CYS A 80 6.21 6.12 12.43
CA CYS A 80 4.91 5.71 12.95
C CYS A 80 4.79 5.86 14.46
N ASP A 81 3.60 6.30 14.91
CA ASP A 81 3.13 6.14 16.29
C ASP A 81 2.58 4.73 16.49
N GLU A 82 1.92 4.18 15.46
CA GLU A 82 1.43 2.80 15.44
C GLU A 82 2.06 2.10 14.24
N PRO A 83 2.94 1.11 14.47
CA PRO A 83 3.68 0.47 13.37
C PRO A 83 2.78 -0.33 12.44
N PRO A 84 3.27 -0.66 11.22
CA PRO A 84 2.48 -1.41 10.26
C PRO A 84 2.06 -2.77 10.78
N LEU A 85 0.79 -3.08 10.53
CA LEU A 85 0.19 -4.36 10.83
C LEU A 85 -0.43 -4.89 9.55
N ALA A 86 0.03 -6.04 9.06
CA ALA A 86 -0.45 -6.65 7.83
C ALA A 86 -1.35 -7.85 8.16
N ARG A 87 -2.48 -7.94 7.46
CA ARG A 87 -3.43 -9.06 7.60
C ARG A 87 -3.93 -9.48 6.24
N GLY A 88 -4.09 -10.78 6.06
CA GLY A 88 -4.84 -11.30 4.92
C GLY A 88 -6.31 -10.93 5.06
N VAL A 89 -6.99 -10.72 3.93
CA VAL A 89 -8.38 -10.31 3.93
C VAL A 89 -9.23 -11.22 3.07
N THR A 90 -10.51 -11.34 3.45
CA THR A 90 -11.55 -11.98 2.66
C THR A 90 -12.53 -10.89 2.24
N ILE A 91 -12.86 -10.85 0.94
CA ILE A 91 -13.85 -9.90 0.45
C ILE A 91 -15.23 -10.43 0.84
N VAL A 92 -15.92 -9.68 1.68
CA VAL A 92 -17.28 -10.04 2.12
C VAL A 92 -18.31 -9.54 1.14
N GLY A 93 -18.06 -8.42 0.49
CA GLY A 93 -18.94 -7.85 -0.51
C GLY A 93 -18.16 -6.87 -1.37
N ASN A 94 -18.56 -6.74 -2.64
CA ASN A 94 -17.97 -5.82 -3.57
C ASN A 94 -19.05 -5.27 -4.49
N TYR A 95 -19.17 -3.95 -4.55
CA TYR A 95 -20.04 -3.30 -5.50
C TYR A 95 -19.23 -2.27 -6.26
N ARG A 96 -18.75 -2.67 -7.45
CA ARG A 96 -18.03 -1.83 -8.41
C ARG A 96 -16.70 -1.26 -7.93
N MET A 97 -16.16 -1.72 -6.78
CA MET A 97 -14.89 -1.21 -6.27
C MET A 97 -13.68 -1.96 -6.83
N LEU A 98 -13.83 -3.24 -7.11
CA LEU A 98 -12.71 -4.10 -7.50
C LEU A 98 -12.84 -4.61 -8.94
N GLY A 99 -13.49 -3.86 -9.81
CA GLY A 99 -13.58 -4.18 -11.23
C GLY A 99 -14.53 -5.32 -11.58
N GLU A 100 -15.21 -5.90 -10.61
CA GLU A 100 -16.20 -6.95 -10.80
C GLU A 100 -17.58 -6.43 -10.44
N PRO A 101 -18.63 -6.94 -11.13
CA PRO A 101 -20.00 -6.53 -10.81
C PRO A 101 -20.43 -6.95 -9.41
#